data_d982a416049333849525d0fc06b390e5
#
_entry.id   d982a416049333849525d0fc06b390e5
#
_cell.length_a   1.000
_cell.length_b   1.000
_cell.length_c   1.000
_cell.angle_alpha   90.00
_cell.angle_beta   90.00
_cell.angle_gamma   90.00
#
_symmetry.space_group_name_H-M   'P 1'
#
loop_
_entity.id
_entity.type
_entity.pdbx_description
1 polymer ?
#
loop_
_entity_poly.entity_id
_entity_poly.type
_entity_poly.pdbx_seq_one_letter_code
_entity_poly.pdbx_strand_id
1 'polypeptide(L)'
;DSGKEYSITEACNLIDNNLQDNTYKVNFTGGEPLIQHEAVNELAKHVKARGLPTYLESACFDSKKFLHVLPSIDFVKIEFKTADSEFIDEKHYPNLIKNTLECLHAAIDAKKTTYIKIVVSSKTELSSFKELLEQIFKIVSKKNLSGFIIQPTTSISEPTLEQLLVFYDNVYPY
;
A
#
# COMPACT_ATOMS: atom_id res chain seq x y z
N ASP A 1 4.36 -21.74 1.56
CA ASP A 1 3.59 -21.78 0.30
C ASP A 1 4.51 -22.19 -0.82
N SER A 2 4.27 -23.37 -1.38
CA SER A 2 4.91 -23.81 -2.62
C SER A 2 4.22 -23.13 -3.80
N GLY A 3 4.48 -21.84 -3.98
CA GLY A 3 4.00 -21.10 -5.14
C GLY A 3 4.60 -21.69 -6.41
N LYS A 4 3.80 -21.83 -7.47
CA LYS A 4 4.32 -22.16 -8.78
C LYS A 4 5.11 -20.97 -9.33
N GLU A 5 6.32 -21.20 -9.78
CA GLU A 5 7.12 -20.18 -10.47
C GLU A 5 6.64 -20.03 -11.92
N TYR A 6 6.61 -18.79 -12.39
CA TYR A 6 6.26 -18.42 -13.75
C TYR A 6 7.34 -17.49 -14.33
N SER A 7 7.67 -17.67 -15.59
CA SER A 7 8.39 -16.65 -16.34
C SER A 7 7.51 -15.39 -16.54
N ILE A 8 8.12 -14.25 -16.84
CA ILE A 8 7.37 -13.01 -17.15
C ILE A 8 6.39 -13.25 -18.31
N THR A 9 6.81 -13.96 -19.35
CA THR A 9 5.95 -14.28 -20.51
C THR A 9 4.73 -15.11 -20.10
N GLU A 10 4.92 -16.14 -19.27
CA GLU A 10 3.79 -16.94 -18.76
C GLU A 10 2.87 -16.12 -17.88
N ALA A 11 3.42 -15.27 -17.02
CA ALA A 11 2.63 -14.37 -16.16
C ALA A 11 1.82 -13.35 -17.00
N CYS A 12 2.40 -12.77 -18.05
CA CYS A 12 1.67 -11.93 -19.00
C CYS A 12 0.51 -12.68 -19.67
N ASN A 13 0.76 -13.90 -20.15
CA ASN A 13 -0.28 -14.74 -20.75
C ASN A 13 -1.40 -15.08 -19.75
N LEU A 14 -1.05 -15.32 -18.47
CA LEU A 14 -2.05 -15.54 -17.43
C LEU A 14 -2.89 -14.30 -17.17
N ILE A 15 -2.30 -13.11 -17.15
CA ILE A 15 -3.05 -11.86 -17.07
C ILE A 15 -4.02 -11.78 -18.25
N ASP A 16 -3.53 -11.88 -19.49
CA ASP A 16 -4.35 -11.76 -20.70
C ASP A 16 -5.53 -12.75 -20.73
N ASN A 17 -5.29 -14.00 -20.33
CA ASN A 17 -6.32 -15.04 -20.27
C ASN A 17 -7.39 -14.81 -19.20
N ASN A 18 -7.12 -13.97 -18.20
CA ASN A 18 -8.06 -13.64 -17.13
C ASN A 18 -8.73 -12.26 -17.29
N LEU A 19 -8.30 -11.44 -18.27
CA LEU A 19 -8.99 -10.20 -18.57
C LEU A 19 -10.39 -10.48 -19.13
N GLN A 20 -11.34 -9.68 -18.68
CA GLN A 20 -12.74 -9.72 -19.14
C GLN A 20 -13.13 -8.33 -19.67
N ASP A 21 -14.20 -8.25 -20.45
CA ASP A 21 -14.67 -6.99 -21.05
C ASP A 21 -14.96 -5.89 -20.01
N ASN A 22 -15.31 -6.29 -18.79
CA ASN A 22 -15.56 -5.38 -17.67
C ASN A 22 -14.35 -5.16 -16.74
N THR A 23 -13.18 -5.67 -17.09
CA THR A 23 -11.94 -5.40 -16.33
C THR A 23 -11.56 -3.93 -16.50
N TYR A 24 -11.53 -3.19 -15.40
CA TYR A 24 -11.21 -1.75 -15.44
C TYR A 24 -9.84 -1.40 -14.85
N LYS A 25 -9.18 -2.30 -14.16
CA LYS A 25 -7.79 -2.16 -13.68
C LYS A 25 -7.20 -3.51 -13.27
N VAL A 26 -5.88 -3.59 -13.19
CA VAL A 26 -5.15 -4.76 -12.66
C VAL A 26 -4.41 -4.36 -11.39
N ASN A 27 -4.59 -5.16 -10.34
CA ASN A 27 -4.00 -4.91 -9.03
C ASN A 27 -2.77 -5.81 -8.81
N PHE A 28 -1.67 -5.19 -8.40
CA PHE A 28 -0.46 -5.85 -7.90
C PHE A 28 -0.49 -5.79 -6.37
N THR A 29 -0.75 -6.92 -5.74
CA THR A 29 -0.92 -7.08 -4.29
C THR A 29 -0.57 -8.51 -3.87
N GLY A 30 -0.76 -8.83 -2.59
CA GLY A 30 -0.54 -10.17 -2.04
C GLY A 30 0.91 -10.39 -1.61
N GLY A 31 1.13 -10.85 -0.36
CA GLY A 31 2.43 -10.76 0.26
C GLY A 31 2.97 -9.33 0.21
N GLU A 32 4.16 -9.14 -0.33
CA GLU A 32 4.72 -7.81 -0.60
C GLU A 32 5.22 -7.74 -2.05
N PRO A 33 4.54 -7.01 -2.95
CA PRO A 33 4.88 -6.97 -4.38
C PRO A 33 6.29 -6.46 -4.67
N LEU A 34 6.82 -5.56 -3.84
CA LEU A 34 8.15 -4.99 -4.03
C LEU A 34 9.29 -6.01 -3.84
N ILE A 35 9.02 -7.19 -3.28
CA ILE A 35 10.00 -8.29 -3.26
C ILE A 35 10.33 -8.69 -4.71
N GLN A 36 9.34 -8.67 -5.59
CA GLN A 36 9.44 -9.01 -7.00
C GLN A 36 9.28 -7.76 -7.90
N HIS A 37 9.87 -6.62 -7.50
CA HIS A 37 9.65 -5.32 -8.13
C HIS A 37 9.98 -5.29 -9.62
N GLU A 38 10.98 -6.05 -10.09
CA GLU A 38 11.31 -6.15 -11.53
C GLU A 38 10.16 -6.81 -12.30
N ALA A 39 9.65 -7.94 -11.79
CA ALA A 39 8.52 -8.61 -12.40
C ALA A 39 7.26 -7.73 -12.36
N VAL A 40 6.97 -7.08 -11.23
CA VAL A 40 5.84 -6.15 -11.11
C VAL A 40 5.94 -5.02 -12.14
N ASN A 41 7.12 -4.46 -12.35
CA ASN A 41 7.33 -3.40 -13.33
C ASN A 41 7.05 -3.87 -14.77
N GLU A 42 7.55 -5.04 -15.15
CA GLU A 42 7.32 -5.59 -16.50
C GLU A 42 5.84 -5.96 -16.72
N LEU A 43 5.21 -6.59 -15.75
CA LEU A 43 3.78 -6.91 -15.81
C LEU A 43 2.90 -5.65 -15.84
N ALA A 44 3.26 -4.62 -15.09
CA ALA A 44 2.56 -3.34 -15.11
C ALA A 44 2.66 -2.65 -16.49
N LYS A 45 3.85 -2.65 -17.10
CA LYS A 45 4.02 -2.17 -18.49
C LYS A 45 3.15 -2.96 -19.47
N HIS A 46 3.10 -4.30 -19.34
CA HIS A 46 2.25 -5.14 -20.17
C HIS A 46 0.76 -4.77 -20.04
N VAL A 47 0.28 -4.61 -18.82
CA VAL A 47 -1.10 -4.18 -18.51
C VAL A 47 -1.41 -2.81 -19.14
N LYS A 48 -0.49 -1.85 -19.00
CA LYS A 48 -0.66 -0.50 -19.59
C LYS A 48 -0.68 -0.55 -21.12
N ALA A 49 0.09 -1.43 -21.75
CA ALA A 49 0.03 -1.65 -23.20
C ALA A 49 -1.33 -2.21 -23.70
N ARG A 50 -2.12 -2.81 -22.79
CA ARG A 50 -3.52 -3.23 -23.03
C ARG A 50 -4.53 -2.10 -22.79
N GLY A 51 -4.08 -0.91 -22.43
CA GLY A 51 -4.95 0.23 -22.12
C GLY A 51 -5.61 0.16 -20.74
N LEU A 52 -5.15 -0.73 -19.86
CA LEU A 52 -5.70 -0.88 -18.51
C LEU A 52 -4.86 -0.15 -17.46
N PRO A 53 -5.50 0.53 -16.51
CA PRO A 53 -4.81 1.11 -15.38
C PRO A 53 -4.23 0.05 -14.44
N THR A 54 -3.14 0.41 -13.78
CA THR A 54 -2.40 -0.43 -12.84
C THR A 54 -2.54 0.10 -11.42
N TYR A 55 -2.67 -0.80 -10.46
CA TYR A 55 -2.84 -0.50 -9.05
C TYR A 55 -1.80 -1.28 -8.24
N LEU A 56 -1.04 -0.61 -7.39
CA LEU A 56 -0.08 -1.22 -6.46
C LEU A 56 -0.55 -1.04 -5.02
N GLU A 57 -0.60 -2.13 -4.27
CA GLU A 57 -0.75 -2.11 -2.81
C GLU A 57 0.52 -2.68 -2.17
N SER A 58 1.20 -1.87 -1.35
CA SER A 58 2.49 -2.23 -0.77
C SER A 58 2.68 -1.59 0.60
N ALA A 59 3.40 -2.29 1.49
CA ALA A 59 3.91 -1.74 2.73
C ALA A 59 5.16 -0.84 2.51
N CYS A 60 5.65 -0.74 1.28
CA CYS A 60 6.71 0.19 0.90
C CYS A 60 8.01 0.04 1.73
N PHE A 61 8.39 -1.19 2.07
CA PHE A 61 9.57 -1.48 2.89
C PHE A 61 10.90 -1.05 2.26
N ASP A 62 10.92 -0.80 0.95
CA ASP A 62 12.09 -0.41 0.16
C ASP A 62 11.71 0.69 -0.83
N SER A 63 12.08 1.94 -0.52
CA SER A 63 11.75 3.10 -1.36
C SER A 63 12.40 3.05 -2.74
N LYS A 64 13.59 2.44 -2.89
CA LYS A 64 14.26 2.33 -4.18
C LYS A 64 13.50 1.40 -5.12
N LYS A 65 13.05 0.25 -4.60
CA LYS A 65 12.22 -0.69 -5.36
C LYS A 65 10.87 -0.07 -5.75
N PHE A 66 10.27 0.69 -4.83
CA PHE A 66 9.05 1.44 -5.11
C PHE A 66 9.24 2.44 -6.25
N LEU A 67 10.31 3.26 -6.19
CA LEU A 67 10.64 4.24 -7.23
C LEU A 67 10.86 3.58 -8.61
N HIS A 68 11.40 2.34 -8.63
CA HIS A 68 11.57 1.59 -9.87
C HIS A 68 10.24 1.23 -10.53
N VAL A 69 9.22 0.85 -9.78
CA VAL A 69 7.90 0.47 -10.32
C VAL A 69 6.96 1.65 -10.53
N LEU A 70 7.14 2.74 -9.79
CA LEU A 70 6.23 3.89 -9.75
C LEU A 70 5.86 4.46 -11.13
N PRO A 71 6.76 4.57 -12.13
CA PRO A 71 6.40 5.07 -13.46
C PRO A 71 5.33 4.23 -14.15
N SER A 72 5.29 2.92 -13.90
CA SER A 72 4.36 1.97 -14.49
C SER A 72 3.05 1.82 -13.71
N ILE A 73 2.88 2.52 -12.58
CA ILE A 73 1.71 2.43 -11.70
C ILE A 73 0.86 3.70 -11.82
N ASP A 74 -0.46 3.54 -11.86
CA ASP A 74 -1.42 4.66 -11.91
C ASP A 74 -2.05 4.94 -10.55
N PHE A 75 -2.36 3.88 -9.80
CA PHE A 75 -2.96 3.95 -8.46
C PHE A 75 -2.03 3.32 -7.43
N VAL A 76 -1.81 4.00 -6.32
CA VAL A 76 -0.97 3.51 -5.23
C VAL A 76 -1.77 3.46 -3.94
N LYS A 77 -1.76 2.31 -3.26
CA LYS A 77 -2.23 2.19 -1.88
C LYS A 77 -1.03 1.85 -0.99
N ILE A 78 -0.64 2.81 -0.19
CA ILE A 78 0.50 2.69 0.73
C ILE A 78 -0.01 2.23 2.08
N GLU A 79 0.48 1.07 2.53
CA GLU A 79 0.15 0.51 3.81
C GLU A 79 1.13 0.98 4.88
N PHE A 80 0.60 1.71 5.85
CA PHE A 80 1.32 2.09 7.07
C PHE A 80 1.02 1.14 8.21
N LYS A 81 1.99 0.94 9.06
CA LYS A 81 1.86 0.25 10.34
C LYS A 81 2.24 1.19 11.46
N THR A 82 1.59 1.07 12.61
CA THR A 82 1.92 1.83 13.83
C THR A 82 3.18 1.26 14.48
N ALA A 83 3.84 2.06 15.33
CA ALA A 83 5.08 1.65 16.00
C ALA A 83 4.90 0.42 16.91
N ASP A 84 3.71 0.26 17.45
CA ASP A 84 3.29 -0.84 18.31
C ASP A 84 2.65 -2.02 17.56
N SER A 85 2.82 -2.05 16.24
CA SER A 85 2.27 -3.12 15.41
C SER A 85 2.94 -4.46 15.72
N GLU A 86 2.14 -5.47 16.06
CA GLU A 86 2.61 -6.85 16.30
C GLU A 86 3.23 -7.53 15.06
N PHE A 87 3.12 -6.91 13.89
CA PHE A 87 3.61 -7.46 12.62
C PHE A 87 5.00 -6.97 12.24
N ILE A 88 5.64 -6.15 13.11
CA ILE A 88 6.96 -5.59 12.84
C ILE A 88 7.78 -5.63 14.13
N ASP A 89 8.99 -6.15 14.00
CA ASP A 89 10.00 -6.05 15.05
C ASP A 89 10.36 -4.56 15.26
N GLU A 90 10.26 -4.10 16.50
CA GLU A 90 10.49 -2.70 16.92
C GLU A 90 11.77 -2.11 16.36
N LYS A 91 12.84 -2.91 16.30
CA LYS A 91 14.15 -2.48 15.74
C LYS A 91 14.09 -2.13 14.24
N HIS A 92 13.13 -2.68 13.49
CA HIS A 92 12.97 -2.44 12.06
C HIS A 92 11.98 -1.32 11.72
N TYR A 93 11.16 -0.91 12.69
CA TYR A 93 10.14 0.12 12.48
C TYR A 93 10.69 1.46 11.98
N PRO A 94 11.79 2.02 12.55
CA PRO A 94 12.32 3.31 12.08
C PRO A 94 12.71 3.31 10.60
N ASN A 95 13.24 2.19 10.10
CA ASN A 95 13.61 2.06 8.70
C ASN A 95 12.36 1.87 7.81
N LEU A 96 11.39 1.09 8.27
CA LEU A 96 10.14 0.89 7.55
C LEU A 96 9.40 2.22 7.39
N ILE A 97 9.15 2.95 8.48
CA ILE A 97 8.37 4.21 8.42
C ILE A 97 9.07 5.24 7.54
N LYS A 98 10.40 5.33 7.60
CA LYS A 98 11.18 6.20 6.72
C LYS A 98 10.93 5.86 5.25
N ASN A 99 11.09 4.58 4.85
CA ASN A 99 10.86 4.14 3.48
C ASN A 99 9.42 4.39 3.03
N THR A 100 8.44 4.09 3.90
CA THR A 100 7.02 4.27 3.58
C THR A 100 6.66 5.74 3.37
N LEU A 101 7.21 6.66 4.18
CA LEU A 101 7.03 8.10 4.00
C LEU A 101 7.74 8.62 2.72
N GLU A 102 8.92 8.11 2.39
CA GLU A 102 9.60 8.41 1.12
C GLU A 102 8.76 7.97 -0.08
N CYS A 103 8.16 6.77 -0.02
CA CYS A 103 7.26 6.27 -1.05
C CYS A 103 6.00 7.15 -1.18
N LEU A 104 5.42 7.58 -0.05
CA LEU A 104 4.27 8.47 -0.06
C LEU A 104 4.61 9.80 -0.74
N HIS A 105 5.72 10.43 -0.36
CA HIS A 105 6.18 11.66 -0.97
C HIS A 105 6.36 11.50 -2.48
N ALA A 106 7.04 10.44 -2.91
CA ALA A 106 7.26 10.16 -4.33
C ALA A 106 5.96 9.93 -5.12
N ALA A 107 4.99 9.23 -4.52
CA ALA A 107 3.68 9.00 -5.16
C ALA A 107 2.92 10.32 -5.36
N ILE A 108 2.94 11.20 -4.37
CA ILE A 108 2.30 12.54 -4.43
C ILE A 108 3.00 13.42 -5.47
N ASP A 109 4.33 13.49 -5.46
CA ASP A 109 5.11 14.28 -6.43
C ASP A 109 4.88 13.81 -7.87
N ALA A 110 4.78 12.50 -8.06
CA ALA A 110 4.45 11.89 -9.34
C ALA A 110 2.96 12.01 -9.72
N LYS A 111 2.14 12.70 -8.89
CA LYS A 111 0.69 12.91 -9.10
C LYS A 111 -0.09 11.60 -9.30
N LYS A 112 0.32 10.55 -8.62
CA LYS A 112 -0.41 9.26 -8.65
C LYS A 112 -1.70 9.37 -7.85
N THR A 113 -2.72 8.60 -8.25
CA THR A 113 -3.92 8.45 -7.45
C THR A 113 -3.56 7.65 -6.19
N THR A 114 -3.43 8.34 -5.06
CA THR A 114 -2.81 7.79 -3.85
C THR A 114 -3.84 7.57 -2.75
N TYR A 115 -3.81 6.36 -2.20
CA TYR A 115 -4.57 5.95 -1.02
C TYR A 115 -3.61 5.62 0.12
N ILE A 116 -4.01 5.92 1.33
CA ILE A 116 -3.32 5.50 2.55
C ILE A 116 -4.17 4.43 3.24
N LYS A 117 -3.51 3.40 3.74
CA LYS A 117 -4.09 2.37 4.58
C LYS A 117 -3.27 2.25 5.86
N ILE A 118 -3.91 2.36 7.03
CA ILE A 118 -3.30 2.04 8.32
C ILE A 118 -3.98 0.79 8.88
N VAL A 119 -3.19 -0.24 9.18
CA VAL A 119 -3.67 -1.44 9.84
C VAL A 119 -3.65 -1.21 11.34
N VAL A 120 -4.79 -1.45 12.00
CA VAL A 120 -4.98 -1.30 13.44
C VAL A 120 -5.45 -2.59 14.08
N SER A 121 -5.01 -2.83 15.31
CA SER A 121 -5.43 -3.96 16.15
C SER A 121 -6.03 -3.48 17.45
N SER A 122 -6.56 -4.39 18.26
CA SER A 122 -7.03 -4.07 19.63
C SER A 122 -5.91 -3.60 20.56
N LYS A 123 -4.64 -3.81 20.16
CA LYS A 123 -3.44 -3.39 20.90
C LYS A 123 -2.84 -2.08 20.38
N THR A 124 -3.37 -1.55 19.26
CA THR A 124 -2.86 -0.29 18.70
C THR A 124 -3.12 0.86 19.67
N GLU A 125 -2.04 1.49 20.11
CA GLU A 125 -2.10 2.65 21.00
C GLU A 125 -2.49 3.91 20.23
N LEU A 126 -3.42 4.69 20.78
CA LEU A 126 -3.87 5.93 20.16
C LEU A 126 -2.74 6.95 19.98
N SER A 127 -1.76 6.96 20.88
CA SER A 127 -0.55 7.78 20.79
C SER A 127 0.28 7.44 19.56
N SER A 128 0.60 6.17 19.35
CA SER A 128 1.34 5.69 18.17
C SER A 128 0.60 5.99 16.87
N PHE A 129 -0.73 5.84 16.87
CA PHE A 129 -1.56 6.18 15.72
C PHE A 129 -1.51 7.69 15.41
N LYS A 130 -1.62 8.56 16.41
CA LYS A 130 -1.52 10.03 16.24
C LYS A 130 -0.16 10.48 15.74
N GLU A 131 0.92 9.95 16.33
CA GLU A 131 2.29 10.25 15.86
C GLU A 131 2.48 9.90 14.38
N LEU A 132 1.91 8.77 13.95
CA LEU A 132 1.93 8.37 12.55
C LEU A 132 1.12 9.33 11.66
N LEU A 133 -0.08 9.74 12.10
CA LEU A 133 -0.90 10.72 11.38
C LEU A 133 -0.17 12.04 11.19
N GLU A 134 0.49 12.56 12.24
CA GLU A 134 1.26 13.81 12.16
C GLU A 134 2.38 13.73 11.10
N GLN A 135 3.04 12.58 10.96
CA GLN A 135 4.07 12.38 9.94
C GLN A 135 3.46 12.33 8.54
N ILE A 136 2.36 11.61 8.37
CA ILE A 136 1.65 11.47 7.09
C ILE A 136 1.12 12.83 6.62
N PHE A 137 0.44 13.58 7.48
CA PHE A 137 -0.21 14.85 7.10
C PHE A 137 0.76 16.03 6.97
N LYS A 138 2.07 15.85 7.23
CA LYS A 138 3.11 16.77 6.74
C LYS A 138 3.36 16.64 5.24
N ILE A 139 3.01 15.49 4.64
CA ILE A 139 3.25 15.17 3.22
C ILE A 139 1.97 15.34 2.40
N VAL A 140 0.83 14.92 2.96
CA VAL A 140 -0.46 14.90 2.25
C VAL A 140 -1.48 15.86 2.84
N SER A 141 -2.49 16.15 2.04
CA SER A 141 -3.70 16.89 2.44
C SER A 141 -4.93 16.28 1.75
N LYS A 142 -6.14 16.67 2.13
CA LYS A 142 -7.38 16.27 1.45
C LYS A 142 -7.38 16.53 -0.07
N LYS A 143 -6.55 17.46 -0.57
CA LYS A 143 -6.53 17.83 -1.99
C LYS A 143 -5.69 16.88 -2.85
N ASN A 144 -4.70 16.21 -2.26
CA ASN A 144 -3.78 15.35 -2.99
C ASN A 144 -3.84 13.86 -2.57
N LEU A 145 -4.79 13.53 -1.69
CA LEU A 145 -5.06 12.17 -1.26
C LEU A 145 -6.44 11.71 -1.77
N SER A 146 -6.49 10.53 -2.40
CA SER A 146 -7.72 9.97 -2.95
C SER A 146 -8.55 9.21 -1.94
N GLY A 147 -7.96 8.74 -0.85
CA GLY A 147 -8.67 8.11 0.24
C GLY A 147 -7.76 7.67 1.38
N PHE A 148 -8.37 7.56 2.56
CA PHE A 148 -7.73 7.09 3.78
C PHE A 148 -8.52 5.91 4.34
N ILE A 149 -7.84 4.80 4.60
CA ILE A 149 -8.42 3.53 5.02
C ILE A 149 -7.85 3.15 6.38
N ILE A 150 -8.73 2.93 7.36
CA ILE A 150 -8.41 2.28 8.61
C ILE A 150 -8.85 0.83 8.47
N GLN A 151 -7.90 -0.09 8.45
CA GLN A 151 -8.17 -1.52 8.29
C GLN A 151 -7.97 -2.24 9.62
N PRO A 152 -9.03 -2.82 10.21
CA PRO A 152 -8.87 -3.68 11.37
C PRO A 152 -8.13 -4.98 11.01
N THR A 153 -7.35 -5.50 11.95
CA THR A 153 -6.90 -6.88 11.90
C THR A 153 -8.09 -7.81 12.06
N THR A 154 -8.04 -8.97 11.43
CA THR A 154 -9.09 -10.00 11.53
C THR A 154 -8.53 -11.24 12.21
N SER A 155 -9.36 -11.92 13.01
CA SER A 155 -9.08 -13.20 13.69
C SER A 155 -8.06 -13.16 14.83
N ILE A 156 -7.14 -12.21 14.85
CA ILE A 156 -6.14 -12.05 15.91
C ILE A 156 -6.12 -10.58 16.30
N SER A 157 -6.29 -10.30 17.59
CA SER A 157 -6.26 -8.92 18.14
C SER A 157 -7.21 -7.96 17.39
N GLU A 158 -8.42 -8.41 17.06
CA GLU A 158 -9.41 -7.59 16.37
C GLU A 158 -9.86 -6.42 17.26
N PRO A 159 -9.82 -5.17 16.77
CA PRO A 159 -10.29 -4.02 17.53
C PRO A 159 -11.81 -3.99 17.61
N THR A 160 -12.35 -3.45 18.70
CA THR A 160 -13.79 -3.20 18.84
C THR A 160 -14.25 -2.06 17.92
N LEU A 161 -15.56 -1.99 17.64
CA LEU A 161 -16.13 -0.87 16.90
C LEU A 161 -15.83 0.48 17.58
N GLU A 162 -15.88 0.53 18.93
CA GLU A 162 -15.57 1.74 19.68
C GLU A 162 -14.12 2.20 19.46
N GLN A 163 -13.15 1.27 19.46
CA GLN A 163 -11.77 1.57 19.16
C GLN A 163 -11.61 2.09 17.72
N LEU A 164 -12.30 1.47 16.75
CA LEU A 164 -12.28 1.92 15.36
C LEU A 164 -12.85 3.34 15.19
N LEU A 165 -13.93 3.67 15.88
CA LEU A 165 -14.51 5.01 15.88
C LEU A 165 -13.54 6.05 16.46
N VAL A 166 -12.81 5.69 17.54
CA VAL A 166 -11.77 6.58 18.09
C VAL A 166 -10.68 6.87 17.06
N PHE A 167 -10.19 5.87 16.31
CA PHE A 167 -9.22 6.10 15.24
C PHE A 167 -9.81 6.95 14.12
N TYR A 168 -11.04 6.68 13.69
CA TYR A 168 -11.74 7.46 12.66
C TYR A 168 -11.87 8.93 13.06
N ASP A 169 -12.31 9.23 14.27
CA ASP A 169 -12.49 10.59 14.78
C ASP A 169 -11.17 11.38 14.80
N ASN A 170 -10.03 10.68 14.95
CA ASN A 170 -8.71 11.31 14.91
C ASN A 170 -8.20 11.57 13.49
N VAL A 171 -8.71 10.88 12.47
CA VAL A 171 -8.38 11.14 11.05
C VAL A 171 -9.31 12.20 10.45
N TYR A 172 -10.56 12.23 10.86
CA TYR A 172 -11.60 13.07 10.25
C TYR A 172 -11.25 14.55 10.13
N PRO A 173 -10.54 15.20 11.10
CA PRO A 173 -10.17 16.61 11.02
C PRO A 173 -9.21 16.94 9.86
N TYR A 174 -8.39 16.01 9.43
CA TYR A 174 -7.42 16.21 8.34
C TYR A 174 -8.08 16.07 6.98
#